data_9fd2a2cb86c62a45b62e4a97148f6c21
#
_entry.id   9fd2a2cb86c62a45b62e4a97148f6c21
#
_cell.length_a   1.000
_cell.length_b   1.000
_cell.length_c   1.000
_cell.angle_alpha   90.00
_cell.angle_beta   90.00
_cell.angle_gamma   90.00
#
_symmetry.space_group_name_H-M   'P 1'
#
loop_
_entity.id
_entity.type
_entity.pdbx_description
1 polymer ?
#
loop_
_entity_poly.entity_id
_entity_poly.type
_entity_poly.pdbx_seq_one_letter_code
_entity_poly.pdbx_strand_id
1 'polypeptide(L)'
;MNNELENIQIFFAIDDGYTPFLAVALQSLIENASKNYNYCIKILHTNVEEEHKKQIKKYEKENVNIEFVDLSYYIEKVKDKLYTRDYYTNTTYFRLFLPELYPQYDKVLYLDSDVIVVGDISELYNIDIGTNLVAAAPDDIIQYNKVFQDYAELVVGVAKYQNYFNAGVLLMNLDELRKFNFQEKFLYLLGTVKFSVAQDQDYLNRLCKGRVTLISHDWNVMPYVNNETKPEDIKLIHYNFAYKPWHFEDVTYNEYFWEYAKKTEFYDEIIKIKESYTEEQKFQDREAEKGLAELATKENNCVGDDRVNRR
;
A
#
# COMPACT_ATOMS: atom_id res chain seq x y z
N MET A 1 -2.98 -35.11 17.85
CA MET A 1 -3.72 -33.86 17.67
C MET A 1 -3.17 -33.27 16.40
N ASN A 2 -3.96 -33.20 15.34
CA ASN A 2 -3.56 -32.38 14.17
C ASN A 2 -3.57 -30.93 14.65
N ASN A 3 -2.41 -30.34 14.86
CA ASN A 3 -2.34 -28.88 15.02
C ASN A 3 -2.70 -28.30 13.65
N GLU A 4 -3.91 -27.78 13.50
CA GLU A 4 -4.24 -26.94 12.35
C GLU A 4 -3.30 -25.73 12.39
N LEU A 5 -2.68 -25.43 11.25
CA LEU A 5 -1.81 -24.26 11.12
C LEU A 5 -2.63 -22.99 11.28
N GLU A 6 -2.07 -21.98 11.94
CA GLU A 6 -2.70 -20.67 12.07
C GLU A 6 -2.82 -20.00 10.70
N ASN A 7 -3.95 -19.32 10.45
CA ASN A 7 -4.23 -18.64 9.20
C ASN A 7 -3.75 -17.19 9.23
N ILE A 8 -2.90 -16.82 8.30
CA ILE A 8 -2.50 -15.44 8.03
C ILE A 8 -3.37 -14.87 6.91
N GLN A 9 -4.15 -13.84 7.23
CA GLN A 9 -5.05 -13.15 6.28
C GLN A 9 -4.30 -12.03 5.59
N ILE A 10 -4.08 -12.14 4.27
CA ILE A 10 -3.36 -11.15 3.45
C ILE A 10 -4.27 -10.61 2.37
N PHE A 11 -4.27 -9.31 2.18
CA PHE A 11 -5.07 -8.61 1.19
C PHE A 11 -4.20 -7.81 0.24
N PHE A 12 -4.50 -7.90 -1.03
CA PHE A 12 -4.00 -7.04 -2.11
C PHE A 12 -5.18 -6.36 -2.79
N ALA A 13 -4.93 -5.23 -3.46
CA ALA A 13 -5.91 -4.57 -4.31
C ALA A 13 -5.25 -4.20 -5.64
N ILE A 14 -5.88 -4.64 -6.75
CA ILE A 14 -5.34 -4.41 -8.10
C ILE A 14 -6.44 -4.07 -9.10
N ASP A 15 -6.05 -3.41 -10.18
CA ASP A 15 -6.70 -3.51 -11.48
C ASP A 15 -5.98 -4.54 -12.35
N ASP A 16 -6.53 -4.83 -13.54
CA ASP A 16 -6.00 -5.87 -14.42
C ASP A 16 -4.56 -5.61 -14.86
N GLY A 17 -4.21 -4.35 -15.14
CA GLY A 17 -2.86 -3.95 -15.56
C GLY A 17 -1.77 -4.19 -14.50
N TYR A 18 -2.16 -4.31 -13.24
CA TYR A 18 -1.24 -4.60 -12.13
C TYR A 18 -1.05 -6.10 -11.87
N THR A 19 -1.77 -6.98 -12.56
CA THR A 19 -1.66 -8.45 -12.37
C THR A 19 -0.24 -8.98 -12.55
N PRO A 20 0.57 -8.55 -13.55
CA PRO A 20 1.95 -9.02 -13.71
C PRO A 20 2.83 -8.69 -12.50
N PHE A 21 2.65 -7.51 -11.89
CA PHE A 21 3.44 -7.05 -10.75
C PHE A 21 2.99 -7.73 -9.45
N LEU A 22 1.68 -7.96 -9.29
CA LEU A 22 1.16 -8.80 -8.22
C LEU A 22 1.76 -10.21 -8.28
N ALA A 23 1.92 -10.79 -9.47
CA ALA A 23 2.55 -12.11 -9.62
C ALA A 23 3.99 -12.12 -9.08
N VAL A 24 4.75 -11.04 -9.26
CA VAL A 24 6.10 -10.89 -8.72
C VAL A 24 6.07 -10.76 -7.19
N ALA A 25 5.14 -9.96 -6.66
CA ALA A 25 4.93 -9.83 -5.22
C ALA A 25 4.56 -11.18 -4.57
N LEU A 26 3.62 -11.92 -5.17
CA LEU A 26 3.22 -13.25 -4.71
C LEU A 26 4.37 -14.25 -4.78
N GLN A 27 5.17 -14.25 -5.87
CA GLN A 27 6.33 -15.12 -6.01
C GLN A 27 7.31 -14.89 -4.87
N SER A 28 7.65 -13.63 -4.56
CA SER A 28 8.56 -13.27 -3.49
C SER A 28 8.00 -13.66 -2.12
N LEU A 29 6.73 -13.33 -1.85
CA LEU A 29 6.06 -13.65 -0.59
C LEU A 29 6.04 -15.16 -0.32
N ILE A 30 5.60 -15.95 -1.31
CA ILE A 30 5.41 -17.41 -1.15
C ILE A 30 6.77 -18.13 -1.04
N GLU A 31 7.81 -17.63 -1.71
CA GLU A 31 9.14 -18.21 -1.64
C GLU A 31 9.79 -18.04 -0.25
N ASN A 32 9.51 -16.92 0.43
CA ASN A 32 10.07 -16.57 1.72
C ASN A 32 9.11 -16.86 2.91
N ALA A 33 7.92 -17.36 2.62
CA ALA A 33 6.91 -17.66 3.63
C ALA A 33 7.25 -18.89 4.49
N SER A 34 7.02 -18.79 5.80
CA SER A 34 7.14 -19.92 6.74
C SER A 34 6.15 -21.04 6.38
N LYS A 35 6.60 -22.30 6.53
CA LYS A 35 5.72 -23.48 6.40
C LYS A 35 4.84 -23.74 7.63
N ASN A 36 5.00 -22.94 8.68
CA ASN A 36 4.27 -23.11 9.94
C ASN A 36 2.91 -22.41 9.96
N TYR A 37 2.51 -21.78 8.85
CA TYR A 37 1.26 -21.01 8.72
C TYR A 37 0.54 -21.36 7.42
N ASN A 38 -0.78 -21.13 7.42
CA ASN A 38 -1.59 -21.08 6.21
C ASN A 38 -1.74 -19.63 5.76
N TYR A 39 -1.54 -19.35 4.49
CA TYR A 39 -1.67 -18.02 3.90
C TYR A 39 -2.97 -17.94 3.10
N CYS A 40 -3.92 -17.15 3.62
CA CYS A 40 -5.20 -16.88 2.99
C CYS A 40 -5.13 -15.53 2.28
N ILE A 41 -4.82 -15.55 0.99
CA ILE A 41 -4.58 -14.35 0.19
C ILE A 41 -5.87 -13.95 -0.53
N LYS A 42 -6.32 -12.72 -0.34
CA LYS A 42 -7.47 -12.15 -1.05
C LYS A 42 -7.04 -10.99 -1.94
N ILE A 43 -7.43 -11.08 -3.20
CA ILE A 43 -7.12 -10.09 -4.22
C ILE A 43 -8.40 -9.33 -4.54
N LEU A 44 -8.49 -8.09 -4.04
CA LEU A 44 -9.60 -7.19 -4.26
C LEU A 44 -9.48 -6.53 -5.64
N HIS A 45 -10.54 -6.56 -6.42
CA HIS A 45 -10.53 -6.00 -7.77
C HIS A 45 -11.93 -5.54 -8.20
N THR A 46 -12.00 -4.90 -9.38
CA THR A 46 -13.26 -4.61 -10.07
C THR A 46 -13.31 -5.19 -11.49
N ASN A 47 -12.17 -5.53 -12.10
CA ASN A 47 -12.13 -5.88 -13.53
C ASN A 47 -10.92 -6.74 -13.93
N VAL A 48 -10.46 -7.67 -13.10
CA VAL A 48 -9.36 -8.57 -13.49
C VAL A 48 -9.87 -9.63 -14.48
N GLU A 49 -9.14 -9.82 -15.58
CA GLU A 49 -9.46 -10.79 -16.63
C GLU A 49 -9.37 -12.23 -16.12
N GLU A 50 -10.25 -13.10 -16.62
CA GLU A 50 -10.31 -14.52 -16.19
C GLU A 50 -9.03 -15.30 -16.49
N GLU A 51 -8.30 -14.95 -17.57
CA GLU A 51 -7.02 -15.59 -17.86
C GLU A 51 -5.95 -15.21 -16.83
N HIS A 52 -5.87 -13.94 -16.47
CA HIS A 52 -4.98 -13.47 -15.39
C HIS A 52 -5.32 -14.13 -14.05
N LYS A 53 -6.60 -14.26 -13.70
CA LYS A 53 -7.02 -14.99 -12.51
C LYS A 53 -6.53 -16.44 -12.51
N LYS A 54 -6.64 -17.14 -13.64
CA LYS A 54 -6.16 -18.53 -13.79
C LYS A 54 -4.64 -18.64 -13.61
N GLN A 55 -3.88 -17.68 -14.17
CA GLN A 55 -2.44 -17.65 -14.03
C GLN A 55 -2.04 -17.42 -12.56
N ILE A 56 -2.65 -16.44 -11.89
CA ILE A 56 -2.41 -16.17 -10.47
C ILE A 56 -2.82 -17.36 -9.58
N LYS A 57 -3.89 -18.06 -9.91
CA LYS A 57 -4.29 -19.27 -9.17
C LYS A 57 -3.24 -20.39 -9.18
N LYS A 58 -2.28 -20.40 -10.10
CA LYS A 58 -1.18 -21.38 -10.12
C LYS A 58 -0.19 -21.19 -8.96
N TYR A 59 -0.21 -20.05 -8.27
CA TYR A 59 0.58 -19.83 -7.05
C TYR A 59 0.02 -20.53 -5.82
N GLU A 60 -1.20 -21.10 -5.87
CA GLU A 60 -1.77 -21.88 -4.77
C GLU A 60 -0.92 -23.11 -4.46
N LYS A 61 -0.77 -23.41 -3.18
CA LYS A 61 -0.05 -24.55 -2.64
C LYS A 61 -0.83 -25.11 -1.46
N GLU A 62 -0.33 -26.19 -0.86
CA GLU A 62 -0.95 -26.84 0.31
C GLU A 62 -1.30 -25.82 1.43
N ASN A 63 -0.40 -24.87 1.68
CA ASN A 63 -0.58 -23.85 2.72
C ASN A 63 -0.80 -22.43 2.17
N VAL A 64 -1.11 -22.28 0.87
CA VAL A 64 -1.39 -20.98 0.22
C VAL A 64 -2.68 -21.09 -0.57
N ASN A 65 -3.69 -20.35 -0.15
CA ASN A 65 -4.96 -20.22 -0.86
C ASN A 65 -5.12 -18.78 -1.38
N ILE A 66 -5.58 -18.61 -2.62
CA ILE A 66 -5.78 -17.31 -3.26
C ILE A 66 -7.25 -17.17 -3.68
N GLU A 67 -7.89 -16.08 -3.31
CA GLU A 67 -9.27 -15.77 -3.65
C GLU A 67 -9.32 -14.40 -4.33
N PHE A 68 -10.00 -14.33 -5.48
CA PHE A 68 -10.34 -13.05 -6.11
C PHE A 68 -11.70 -12.57 -5.61
N VAL A 69 -11.77 -11.30 -5.22
CA VAL A 69 -12.97 -10.70 -4.64
C VAL A 69 -13.36 -9.47 -5.45
N ASP A 70 -14.44 -9.58 -6.20
CA ASP A 70 -14.99 -8.50 -7.02
C ASP A 70 -15.74 -7.48 -6.15
N LEU A 71 -15.22 -6.26 -6.08
CA LEU A 71 -15.81 -5.14 -5.35
C LEU A 71 -16.60 -4.18 -6.24
N SER A 72 -16.84 -4.49 -7.52
CA SER A 72 -17.52 -3.60 -8.48
C SER A 72 -18.84 -3.07 -7.94
N TYR A 73 -19.67 -3.96 -7.40
CA TYR A 73 -20.96 -3.57 -6.82
C TYR A 73 -20.83 -2.68 -5.59
N TYR A 74 -19.80 -2.91 -4.77
CA TYR A 74 -19.56 -2.12 -3.56
C TYR A 74 -19.08 -0.72 -3.92
N ILE A 75 -18.11 -0.63 -4.82
CA ILE A 75 -17.52 0.62 -5.27
C ILE A 75 -18.54 1.49 -6.02
N GLU A 76 -19.41 0.89 -6.84
CA GLU A 76 -20.48 1.62 -7.55
C GLU A 76 -21.35 2.46 -6.59
N LYS A 77 -21.58 1.99 -5.37
CA LYS A 77 -22.36 2.72 -4.35
C LYS A 77 -21.65 3.92 -3.74
N VAL A 78 -20.32 3.95 -3.80
CA VAL A 78 -19.50 4.98 -3.15
C VAL A 78 -18.64 5.78 -4.12
N LYS A 79 -18.64 5.43 -5.42
CA LYS A 79 -17.75 5.99 -6.44
C LYS A 79 -17.79 7.52 -6.54
N ASP A 80 -19.00 8.10 -6.41
CA ASP A 80 -19.18 9.56 -6.51
C ASP A 80 -18.51 10.33 -5.36
N LYS A 81 -18.10 9.63 -4.31
CA LYS A 81 -17.40 10.18 -3.15
C LYS A 81 -15.89 9.99 -3.26
N LEU A 82 -15.43 8.98 -4.03
CA LEU A 82 -14.02 8.68 -4.18
C LEU A 82 -13.37 9.66 -5.15
N TYR A 83 -12.21 10.19 -4.76
CA TYR A 83 -11.41 11.07 -5.58
C TYR A 83 -10.12 10.38 -5.98
N THR A 84 -9.85 10.31 -7.28
CA THR A 84 -8.61 9.77 -7.83
C THR A 84 -7.88 10.84 -8.64
N ARG A 85 -6.54 10.74 -8.68
CA ARG A 85 -5.67 11.64 -9.42
C ARG A 85 -4.49 10.88 -10.00
N ASP A 86 -4.05 11.30 -11.19
CA ASP A 86 -2.87 10.78 -11.89
C ASP A 86 -2.91 9.25 -12.03
N TYR A 87 -1.90 8.55 -11.55
CA TYR A 87 -1.77 7.09 -11.59
C TYR A 87 -2.54 6.37 -10.46
N TYR A 88 -3.23 7.08 -9.56
CA TYR A 88 -4.06 6.45 -8.55
C TYR A 88 -5.40 5.99 -9.14
N THR A 89 -5.77 4.77 -8.81
CA THR A 89 -7.06 4.19 -9.17
C THR A 89 -7.99 4.07 -7.96
N ASN A 90 -9.26 3.76 -8.18
CA ASN A 90 -10.19 3.53 -7.06
C ASN A 90 -9.76 2.36 -6.17
N THR A 91 -8.88 1.48 -6.65
CA THR A 91 -8.37 0.32 -5.91
C THR A 91 -7.58 0.72 -4.67
N THR A 92 -6.95 1.92 -4.65
CA THR A 92 -6.22 2.43 -3.48
C THR A 92 -7.12 2.60 -2.25
N TYR A 93 -8.41 2.86 -2.45
CA TYR A 93 -9.37 3.01 -1.37
C TYR A 93 -9.90 1.69 -0.80
N PHE A 94 -9.68 0.55 -1.46
CA PHE A 94 -10.26 -0.74 -1.03
C PHE A 94 -9.81 -1.14 0.36
N ARG A 95 -8.56 -0.82 0.74
CA ARG A 95 -8.03 -1.05 2.09
C ARG A 95 -8.85 -0.39 3.20
N LEU A 96 -9.52 0.73 2.92
CA LEU A 96 -10.30 1.49 3.90
C LEU A 96 -11.66 0.85 4.21
N PHE A 97 -12.11 -0.09 3.39
CA PHE A 97 -13.38 -0.78 3.54
C PHE A 97 -13.24 -2.18 4.19
N LEU A 98 -12.02 -2.67 4.38
CA LEU A 98 -11.76 -3.99 4.94
C LEU A 98 -12.43 -4.26 6.28
N PRO A 99 -12.51 -3.30 7.24
CA PRO A 99 -13.13 -3.54 8.53
C PRO A 99 -14.59 -4.00 8.43
N GLU A 100 -15.37 -3.42 7.53
CA GLU A 100 -16.80 -3.72 7.35
C GLU A 100 -17.03 -4.85 6.35
N LEU A 101 -16.15 -5.01 5.35
CA LEU A 101 -16.24 -6.09 4.36
C LEU A 101 -15.94 -7.47 4.97
N TYR A 102 -15.08 -7.51 6.01
CA TYR A 102 -14.61 -8.75 6.63
C TYR A 102 -14.82 -8.76 8.15
N PRO A 103 -16.10 -8.74 8.61
CA PRO A 103 -16.41 -8.72 10.04
C PRO A 103 -15.95 -9.98 10.79
N GLN A 104 -15.68 -11.08 10.07
CA GLN A 104 -15.18 -12.35 10.63
C GLN A 104 -13.70 -12.33 10.98
N TYR A 105 -12.94 -11.32 10.54
CA TYR A 105 -11.52 -11.19 10.85
C TYR A 105 -11.27 -10.10 11.87
N ASP A 106 -10.43 -10.40 12.85
CA ASP A 106 -10.00 -9.42 13.86
C ASP A 106 -8.76 -8.66 13.39
N LYS A 107 -7.90 -9.34 12.61
CA LYS A 107 -6.63 -8.79 12.14
C LYS A 107 -6.34 -9.25 10.72
N VAL A 108 -5.82 -8.35 9.88
CA VAL A 108 -5.38 -8.65 8.51
C VAL A 108 -4.12 -7.89 8.17
N LEU A 109 -3.36 -8.41 7.21
CA LEU A 109 -2.26 -7.71 6.57
C LEU A 109 -2.72 -7.24 5.19
N TYR A 110 -2.59 -5.95 4.92
CA TYR A 110 -2.77 -5.37 3.59
C TYR A 110 -1.41 -5.05 2.99
N LEU A 111 -1.21 -5.40 1.73
CA LEU A 111 -0.01 -5.11 0.96
C LEU A 111 -0.39 -4.49 -0.39
N ASP A 112 0.33 -3.45 -0.80
CA ASP A 112 0.30 -3.00 -2.18
C ASP A 112 0.99 -4.03 -3.09
N SER A 113 0.66 -4.06 -4.38
CA SER A 113 1.12 -5.08 -5.32
C SER A 113 2.48 -4.79 -5.95
N ASP A 114 3.06 -3.64 -5.65
CA ASP A 114 4.40 -3.20 -6.08
C ASP A 114 5.46 -3.41 -4.99
N VAL A 115 5.36 -4.54 -4.31
CA VAL A 115 6.27 -4.94 -3.22
C VAL A 115 7.06 -6.19 -3.56
N ILE A 116 8.24 -6.32 -2.95
CA ILE A 116 9.03 -7.56 -2.90
C ILE A 116 9.21 -7.95 -1.44
N VAL A 117 8.69 -9.11 -1.06
CA VAL A 117 8.82 -9.66 0.29
C VAL A 117 10.02 -10.58 0.33
N VAL A 118 11.06 -10.21 1.09
CA VAL A 118 12.29 -11.00 1.23
C VAL A 118 12.44 -11.60 2.63
N GLY A 119 11.68 -11.11 3.60
CA GLY A 119 11.58 -11.68 4.94
C GLY A 119 10.38 -12.64 5.08
N ASP A 120 10.31 -13.33 6.22
CA ASP A 120 9.13 -14.14 6.55
C ASP A 120 7.96 -13.23 6.97
N ILE A 121 6.94 -13.14 6.11
CA ILE A 121 5.79 -12.25 6.31
C ILE A 121 4.99 -12.59 7.59
N SER A 122 5.13 -13.79 8.12
CA SER A 122 4.51 -14.17 9.38
C SER A 122 5.05 -13.39 10.57
N GLU A 123 6.31 -12.94 10.52
CA GLU A 123 6.88 -12.08 11.56
C GLU A 123 6.16 -10.73 11.63
N LEU A 124 5.85 -10.14 10.47
CA LEU A 124 5.08 -8.89 10.39
C LEU A 124 3.65 -9.09 10.91
N TYR A 125 2.98 -10.18 10.47
CA TYR A 125 1.63 -10.48 10.89
C TYR A 125 1.51 -10.69 12.41
N ASN A 126 2.54 -11.23 13.05
CA ASN A 126 2.56 -11.55 14.48
C ASN A 126 2.99 -10.38 15.39
N ILE A 127 3.26 -9.20 14.83
CA ILE A 127 3.50 -8.01 15.64
C ILE A 127 2.26 -7.73 16.52
N ASP A 128 2.49 -7.56 17.81
CA ASP A 128 1.43 -7.14 18.74
C ASP A 128 1.14 -5.64 18.53
N ILE A 129 -0.07 -5.35 18.10
CA ILE A 129 -0.54 -3.97 17.89
C ILE A 129 -1.47 -3.49 19.01
N GLY A 130 -1.75 -4.35 20.00
CA GLY A 130 -2.60 -4.03 21.14
C GLY A 130 -3.95 -3.46 20.71
N THR A 131 -4.32 -2.30 21.27
CA THR A 131 -5.55 -1.57 20.91
C THR A 131 -5.34 -0.53 19.80
N ASN A 132 -4.17 -0.45 19.19
CA ASN A 132 -3.94 0.43 18.04
C ASN A 132 -4.77 -0.02 16.83
N LEU A 133 -5.06 0.92 15.94
CA LEU A 133 -5.88 0.68 14.74
C LEU A 133 -5.07 -0.01 13.64
N VAL A 134 -3.81 0.40 13.50
CA VAL A 134 -2.89 -0.13 12.50
C VAL A 134 -1.47 -0.21 13.04
N ALA A 135 -0.65 -1.09 12.43
CA ALA A 135 0.81 -0.99 12.50
C ALA A 135 1.36 -0.77 11.10
N ALA A 136 2.27 0.18 10.94
CA ALA A 136 2.86 0.58 9.67
C ALA A 136 4.23 1.24 9.86
N ALA A 137 5.07 1.23 8.83
CA ALA A 137 6.34 1.93 8.84
C ALA A 137 6.16 3.43 8.53
N PRO A 138 7.00 4.32 9.09
CA PRO A 138 7.04 5.72 8.69
C PRO A 138 7.28 5.86 7.19
N ASP A 139 6.67 6.88 6.58
CA ASP A 139 6.84 7.17 5.15
C ASP A 139 8.14 7.93 4.89
N ASP A 140 9.05 7.38 4.08
CA ASP A 140 10.38 7.95 3.83
C ASP A 140 10.33 9.34 3.20
N ILE A 141 9.39 9.60 2.29
CA ILE A 141 9.27 10.89 1.63
C ILE A 141 8.97 11.99 2.67
N ILE A 142 8.11 11.68 3.62
CA ILE A 142 7.77 12.59 4.71
C ILE A 142 8.99 12.78 5.64
N GLN A 143 9.75 11.71 5.92
CA GLN A 143 10.89 11.81 6.85
C GLN A 143 12.00 12.75 6.35
N TYR A 144 12.21 12.81 5.03
CA TYR A 144 13.36 13.51 4.44
C TYR A 144 13.02 14.79 3.68
N ASN A 145 11.74 15.17 3.56
CA ASN A 145 11.34 16.36 2.81
C ASN A 145 10.51 17.34 3.64
N LYS A 146 11.07 18.53 3.89
CA LYS A 146 10.46 19.57 4.74
C LYS A 146 9.06 20.00 4.29
N VAL A 147 8.81 20.09 2.98
CA VAL A 147 7.50 20.48 2.45
C VAL A 147 6.43 19.47 2.84
N PHE A 148 6.76 18.18 2.75
CA PHE A 148 5.84 17.10 3.13
C PHE A 148 5.72 16.93 4.65
N GLN A 149 6.78 17.23 5.43
CA GLN A 149 6.70 17.30 6.90
C GLN A 149 5.66 18.33 7.33
N ASP A 150 5.74 19.55 6.77
CA ASP A 150 4.78 20.61 7.04
C ASP A 150 3.36 20.22 6.58
N TYR A 151 3.22 19.58 5.42
CA TYR A 151 1.95 19.07 4.94
C TYR A 151 1.34 18.04 5.92
N ALA A 152 2.11 17.08 6.37
CA ALA A 152 1.65 16.07 7.32
C ALA A 152 1.15 16.69 8.62
N GLU A 153 1.85 17.69 9.15
CA GLU A 153 1.49 18.34 10.42
C GLU A 153 0.37 19.38 10.27
N LEU A 154 0.43 20.22 9.23
CA LEU A 154 -0.47 21.36 9.07
C LEU A 154 -1.78 20.99 8.40
N VAL A 155 -1.72 20.17 7.35
CA VAL A 155 -2.87 19.83 6.50
C VAL A 155 -3.51 18.51 6.94
N VAL A 156 -2.74 17.41 6.95
CA VAL A 156 -3.25 16.12 7.41
C VAL A 156 -3.52 16.15 8.90
N GLY A 157 -2.68 16.84 9.67
CA GLY A 157 -2.88 17.10 11.10
C GLY A 157 -2.39 15.95 11.98
N VAL A 158 -1.34 15.24 11.57
CA VAL A 158 -0.60 14.37 12.47
C VAL A 158 0.13 15.22 13.53
N ALA A 159 0.34 14.67 14.72
CA ALA A 159 0.93 15.46 15.81
C ALA A 159 2.40 15.80 15.58
N LYS A 160 3.11 14.89 14.89
CA LYS A 160 4.50 15.02 14.47
C LYS A 160 4.66 14.26 13.16
N TYR A 161 5.37 14.82 12.20
CA TYR A 161 5.58 14.19 10.89
C TYR A 161 6.21 12.80 10.97
N GLN A 162 7.03 12.52 11.99
CA GLN A 162 7.61 11.20 12.23
C GLN A 162 6.58 10.09 12.46
N ASN A 163 5.34 10.46 12.80
CA ASN A 163 4.24 9.51 12.98
C ASN A 163 3.38 9.35 11.73
N TYR A 164 3.73 10.02 10.64
CA TYR A 164 3.08 9.82 9.35
C TYR A 164 3.62 8.54 8.71
N PHE A 165 2.74 7.58 8.47
CA PHE A 165 3.09 6.26 7.99
C PHE A 165 2.69 6.05 6.53
N ASN A 166 3.41 5.15 5.86
CA ASN A 166 3.06 4.70 4.51
C ASN A 166 1.93 3.66 4.56
N ALA A 167 0.98 3.77 3.62
CA ALA A 167 -0.22 2.93 3.59
C ALA A 167 -0.10 1.67 2.73
N GLY A 168 1.03 1.42 2.08
CA GLY A 168 1.22 0.25 1.22
C GLY A 168 1.51 -1.05 1.95
N VAL A 169 1.92 -0.97 3.23
CA VAL A 169 2.14 -2.14 4.10
C VAL A 169 1.46 -1.86 5.44
N LEU A 170 0.33 -2.52 5.70
CA LEU A 170 -0.51 -2.26 6.87
C LEU A 170 -0.88 -3.56 7.59
N LEU A 171 -0.48 -3.70 8.85
CA LEU A 171 -1.13 -4.65 9.74
C LEU A 171 -2.33 -3.94 10.38
N MET A 172 -3.53 -4.39 10.08
CA MET A 172 -4.78 -3.72 10.44
C MET A 172 -5.51 -4.48 11.53
N ASN A 173 -5.85 -3.83 12.65
CA ASN A 173 -6.72 -4.35 13.68
C ASN A 173 -8.18 -4.03 13.30
N LEU A 174 -8.82 -4.96 12.58
CA LEU A 174 -10.17 -4.73 12.06
C LEU A 174 -11.20 -4.61 13.18
N ASP A 175 -11.02 -5.32 14.30
CA ASP A 175 -11.90 -5.23 15.45
C ASP A 175 -11.87 -3.82 16.08
N GLU A 176 -10.68 -3.27 16.32
CA GLU A 176 -10.53 -1.91 16.84
C GLU A 176 -10.95 -0.83 15.83
N LEU A 177 -10.75 -1.06 14.54
CA LEU A 177 -11.24 -0.18 13.47
C LEU A 177 -12.77 -0.13 13.45
N ARG A 178 -13.47 -1.27 13.59
CA ARG A 178 -14.94 -1.33 13.72
C ARG A 178 -15.42 -0.63 14.99
N LYS A 179 -14.81 -0.91 16.16
CA LYS A 179 -15.14 -0.23 17.41
C LYS A 179 -14.95 1.30 17.32
N PHE A 180 -13.98 1.73 16.54
CA PHE A 180 -13.72 3.14 16.26
C PHE A 180 -14.74 3.78 15.29
N ASN A 181 -15.62 2.98 14.63
CA ASN A 181 -16.49 3.39 13.53
C ASN A 181 -15.70 4.00 12.36
N PHE A 182 -14.58 3.32 11.97
CA PHE A 182 -13.61 3.86 11.04
C PHE A 182 -14.23 4.21 9.69
N GLN A 183 -15.03 3.32 9.10
CA GLN A 183 -15.61 3.54 7.77
C GLN A 183 -16.58 4.72 7.75
N GLU A 184 -17.42 4.88 8.78
CA GLU A 184 -18.35 6.03 8.87
C GLU A 184 -17.56 7.35 8.93
N LYS A 185 -16.52 7.39 9.78
CA LYS A 185 -15.64 8.57 9.91
C LYS A 185 -14.87 8.85 8.63
N PHE A 186 -14.41 7.80 7.94
CA PHE A 186 -13.75 7.94 6.65
C PHE A 186 -14.69 8.55 5.61
N LEU A 187 -15.89 8.00 5.43
CA LEU A 187 -16.87 8.53 4.48
C LEU A 187 -17.30 9.96 4.79
N TYR A 188 -17.43 10.30 6.09
CA TYR A 188 -17.70 11.68 6.50
C TYR A 188 -16.52 12.61 6.14
N LEU A 189 -15.30 12.19 6.45
CA LEU A 189 -14.09 12.98 6.17
C LEU A 189 -13.90 13.14 4.65
N LEU A 190 -14.11 12.10 3.87
CA LEU A 190 -14.05 12.11 2.41
C LEU A 190 -15.03 13.12 1.79
N GLY A 191 -16.23 13.27 2.38
CA GLY A 191 -17.22 14.24 1.96
C GLY A 191 -16.98 15.68 2.40
N THR A 192 -16.04 15.92 3.33
CA THR A 192 -15.82 17.24 3.96
C THR A 192 -14.43 17.80 3.75
N VAL A 193 -13.44 16.94 3.58
CA VAL A 193 -12.02 17.31 3.40
C VAL A 193 -11.47 16.58 2.19
N LYS A 194 -10.84 17.32 1.28
CA LYS A 194 -10.15 16.74 0.14
C LYS A 194 -8.65 16.77 0.40
N PHE A 195 -8.04 15.61 0.57
CA PHE A 195 -6.60 15.47 0.56
C PHE A 195 -6.13 15.22 -0.87
N SER A 196 -5.25 16.08 -1.38
CA SER A 196 -4.85 16.07 -2.79
C SER A 196 -3.46 15.45 -3.01
N VAL A 197 -2.64 15.26 -1.95
CA VAL A 197 -1.25 14.80 -2.08
C VAL A 197 -1.17 13.28 -2.07
N ALA A 198 -1.55 12.62 -0.97
CA ALA A 198 -1.43 11.18 -0.83
C ALA A 198 -2.78 10.45 -0.63
N GLN A 199 -3.88 11.11 -0.97
CA GLN A 199 -5.24 10.56 -1.06
C GLN A 199 -5.62 9.65 0.13
N ASP A 200 -5.79 8.33 -0.10
CA ASP A 200 -6.20 7.35 0.90
C ASP A 200 -5.22 7.26 2.08
N GLN A 201 -3.92 7.40 1.86
CA GLN A 201 -2.90 7.44 2.91
C GLN A 201 -3.09 8.64 3.86
N ASP A 202 -3.48 9.81 3.35
CA ASP A 202 -3.76 10.99 4.16
C ASP A 202 -4.98 10.77 5.06
N TYR A 203 -6.05 10.15 4.53
CA TYR A 203 -7.23 9.80 5.34
C TYR A 203 -6.90 8.81 6.44
N LEU A 204 -6.07 7.77 6.14
CA LEU A 204 -5.60 6.82 7.15
C LEU A 204 -4.80 7.52 8.24
N ASN A 205 -3.81 8.32 7.88
CA ASN A 205 -2.98 9.05 8.83
C ASN A 205 -3.80 10.01 9.70
N ARG A 206 -4.79 10.69 9.10
CA ARG A 206 -5.70 11.58 9.82
C ARG A 206 -6.55 10.83 10.85
N LEU A 207 -7.13 9.70 10.46
CA LEU A 207 -8.08 8.94 11.28
C LEU A 207 -7.40 8.07 12.32
N CYS A 208 -6.25 7.47 11.99
CA CYS A 208 -5.51 6.60 12.90
C CYS A 208 -4.59 7.36 13.87
N LYS A 209 -4.54 8.68 13.77
CA LYS A 209 -3.69 9.54 14.62
C LYS A 209 -3.76 9.19 16.11
N GLY A 210 -2.58 8.92 16.70
CA GLY A 210 -2.45 8.54 18.10
C GLY A 210 -2.81 7.08 18.42
N ARG A 211 -3.16 6.28 17.41
CA ARG A 211 -3.50 4.86 17.53
C ARG A 211 -2.79 4.04 16.44
N VAL A 212 -1.49 4.29 16.29
CA VAL A 212 -0.60 3.60 15.34
C VAL A 212 0.55 2.97 16.10
N THR A 213 0.87 1.72 15.80
CA THR A 213 2.13 1.09 16.17
C THR A 213 3.11 1.31 15.03
N LEU A 214 4.16 2.12 15.23
CA LEU A 214 5.21 2.26 14.24
C LEU A 214 6.09 1.02 14.26
N ILE A 215 6.20 0.36 13.09
CA ILE A 215 7.06 -0.81 12.90
C ILE A 215 8.41 -0.41 12.30
N SER A 216 9.38 -1.35 12.33
CA SER A 216 10.68 -1.14 11.71
C SER A 216 10.54 -0.81 10.22
N HIS A 217 11.35 0.13 9.77
CA HIS A 217 11.47 0.52 8.37
C HIS A 217 11.81 -0.67 7.44
N ASP A 218 12.48 -1.70 7.95
CA ASP A 218 12.86 -2.91 7.21
C ASP A 218 11.65 -3.62 6.55
N TRP A 219 10.44 -3.40 7.09
CA TRP A 219 9.18 -3.91 6.57
C TRP A 219 8.50 -3.02 5.52
N ASN A 220 9.12 -1.90 5.14
CA ASN A 220 8.60 -1.05 4.06
C ASN A 220 9.73 -0.15 3.51
N VAL A 221 10.79 -0.80 3.02
CA VAL A 221 11.97 -0.12 2.46
C VAL A 221 11.63 0.46 1.11
N MET A 222 11.64 1.78 1.00
CA MET A 222 11.37 2.47 -0.26
C MET A 222 12.66 2.72 -1.03
N PRO A 223 12.67 2.68 -2.38
CA PRO A 223 13.84 2.96 -3.21
C PRO A 223 14.18 4.46 -3.21
N TYR A 224 14.44 5.02 -2.05
CA TYR A 224 14.75 6.44 -1.85
C TYR A 224 16.25 6.64 -1.61
N VAL A 225 16.81 7.73 -2.14
CA VAL A 225 18.26 7.98 -2.17
C VAL A 225 18.90 8.04 -0.78
N ASN A 226 18.15 8.45 0.23
CA ASN A 226 18.63 8.58 1.62
C ASN A 226 18.31 7.37 2.50
N ASN A 227 17.94 6.24 1.90
CA ASN A 227 17.66 5.03 2.65
C ASN A 227 18.96 4.42 3.21
N GLU A 228 19.05 4.31 4.53
CA GLU A 228 20.21 3.78 5.25
C GLU A 228 20.04 2.29 5.63
N THR A 229 18.95 1.63 5.20
CA THR A 229 18.70 0.22 5.51
C THR A 229 19.76 -0.65 4.86
N LYS A 230 20.44 -1.48 5.64
CA LYS A 230 21.42 -2.42 5.12
C LYS A 230 20.72 -3.55 4.37
N PRO A 231 21.32 -4.06 3.28
CA PRO A 231 20.71 -5.13 2.49
C PRO A 231 20.30 -6.36 3.31
N GLU A 232 21.09 -6.73 4.33
CA GLU A 232 20.81 -7.86 5.22
C GLU A 232 19.62 -7.65 6.18
N ASP A 233 19.22 -6.40 6.41
CA ASP A 233 18.11 -6.04 7.29
C ASP A 233 16.79 -5.89 6.53
N ILE A 234 16.82 -5.78 5.20
CA ILE A 234 15.63 -5.61 4.36
C ILE A 234 14.71 -6.83 4.49
N LYS A 235 13.45 -6.59 4.82
CA LYS A 235 12.40 -7.62 4.89
C LYS A 235 11.32 -7.45 3.82
N LEU A 236 11.03 -6.21 3.43
CA LEU A 236 10.11 -5.90 2.36
C LEU A 236 10.52 -4.60 1.67
N ILE A 237 10.63 -4.65 0.34
CA ILE A 237 10.87 -3.49 -0.53
C ILE A 237 9.54 -3.07 -1.15
N HIS A 238 9.24 -1.77 -1.12
CA HIS A 238 8.04 -1.21 -1.69
C HIS A 238 8.38 -0.15 -2.72
N TYR A 239 8.18 -0.47 -3.99
CA TYR A 239 8.40 0.45 -5.12
C TYR A 239 7.24 1.43 -5.28
N ASN A 240 7.01 2.25 -4.25
CA ASN A 240 5.97 3.27 -4.28
C ASN A 240 6.23 4.35 -5.35
N PHE A 241 5.22 5.21 -5.63
CA PHE A 241 5.28 6.27 -6.65
C PHE A 241 5.53 5.76 -8.09
N ALA A 242 6.03 6.66 -8.96
CA ALA A 242 6.19 6.41 -10.38
C ALA A 242 7.49 5.68 -10.75
N TYR A 243 8.53 5.76 -9.89
CA TYR A 243 9.82 5.11 -10.12
C TYR A 243 9.75 3.60 -9.90
N LYS A 244 9.25 2.89 -10.92
CA LYS A 244 9.06 1.45 -10.90
C LYS A 244 10.18 0.72 -11.64
N PRO A 245 10.67 -0.46 -11.18
CA PRO A 245 11.68 -1.26 -11.89
C PRO A 245 11.29 -1.65 -13.32
N TRP A 246 9.99 -1.74 -13.60
CA TRP A 246 9.46 -2.06 -14.93
C TRP A 246 9.22 -0.83 -15.82
N HIS A 247 9.56 0.36 -15.37
CA HIS A 247 9.55 1.60 -16.16
C HIS A 247 10.95 2.23 -16.27
N PHE A 248 11.77 2.14 -15.21
CA PHE A 248 13.06 2.79 -15.11
C PHE A 248 14.20 1.80 -14.89
N GLU A 249 15.40 2.15 -15.37
CA GLU A 249 16.61 1.30 -15.25
C GLU A 249 17.32 1.50 -13.91
N ASP A 250 17.29 2.71 -13.39
CA ASP A 250 18.09 3.20 -12.27
C ASP A 250 17.34 3.23 -10.93
N VAL A 251 16.36 2.33 -10.76
CA VAL A 251 15.62 2.19 -9.51
C VAL A 251 16.47 1.45 -8.47
N THR A 252 16.62 2.02 -7.30
CA THR A 252 17.31 1.37 -6.17
C THR A 252 16.61 0.04 -5.84
N TYR A 253 17.38 -1.00 -5.59
CA TYR A 253 16.91 -2.37 -5.32
C TYR A 253 16.18 -3.04 -6.51
N ASN A 254 16.35 -2.56 -7.74
CA ASN A 254 15.68 -3.13 -8.91
C ASN A 254 16.02 -4.60 -9.14
N GLU A 255 17.23 -5.04 -8.73
CA GLU A 255 17.70 -6.41 -8.83
C GLU A 255 16.80 -7.40 -8.11
N TYR A 256 16.22 -7.03 -6.96
CA TYR A 256 15.26 -7.86 -6.23
C TYR A 256 13.98 -8.09 -7.04
N PHE A 257 13.46 -7.05 -7.68
CA PHE A 257 12.28 -7.19 -8.54
C PHE A 257 12.54 -8.16 -9.69
N TRP A 258 13.65 -7.96 -10.41
CA TRP A 258 13.98 -8.79 -11.58
C TRP A 258 14.35 -10.22 -11.22
N GLU A 259 14.89 -10.48 -10.03
CA GLU A 259 15.13 -11.82 -9.54
C GLU A 259 13.84 -12.63 -9.47
N TYR A 260 12.77 -12.06 -8.86
CA TYR A 260 11.49 -12.74 -8.74
C TYR A 260 10.67 -12.69 -10.02
N ALA A 261 10.72 -11.61 -10.79
CA ALA A 261 10.01 -11.48 -12.07
C ALA A 261 10.36 -12.61 -13.03
N LYS A 262 11.65 -12.98 -13.13
CA LYS A 262 12.14 -14.09 -13.98
C LYS A 262 11.56 -15.46 -13.62
N LYS A 263 11.01 -15.61 -12.42
CA LYS A 263 10.41 -16.85 -11.93
C LYS A 263 8.90 -16.93 -12.22
N THR A 264 8.30 -15.84 -12.73
CA THR A 264 6.86 -15.76 -13.01
C THR A 264 6.53 -16.09 -14.47
N GLU A 265 5.29 -16.52 -14.73
CA GLU A 265 4.77 -16.66 -16.11
C GLU A 265 4.57 -15.30 -16.81
N PHE A 266 4.61 -14.21 -16.06
CA PHE A 266 4.43 -12.83 -16.55
C PHE A 266 5.73 -12.14 -16.99
N TYR A 267 6.88 -12.83 -16.92
CA TYR A 267 8.17 -12.21 -17.20
C TYR A 267 8.23 -11.56 -18.59
N ASP A 268 7.80 -12.26 -19.64
CA ASP A 268 7.81 -11.74 -21.02
C ASP A 268 6.86 -10.56 -21.20
N GLU A 269 5.74 -10.54 -20.47
CA GLU A 269 4.81 -9.43 -20.47
C GLU A 269 5.41 -8.21 -19.77
N ILE A 270 6.04 -8.38 -18.60
CA ILE A 270 6.73 -7.33 -17.87
C ILE A 270 7.86 -6.72 -18.72
N ILE A 271 8.61 -7.54 -19.46
CA ILE A 271 9.64 -7.04 -20.41
C ILE A 271 9.01 -6.18 -21.50
N LYS A 272 7.88 -6.61 -22.10
CA LYS A 272 7.18 -5.82 -23.12
C LYS A 272 6.67 -4.49 -22.56
N ILE A 273 6.14 -4.47 -21.32
CA ILE A 273 5.73 -3.23 -20.64
C ILE A 273 6.94 -2.31 -20.54
N LYS A 274 8.08 -2.81 -20.07
CA LYS A 274 9.31 -2.03 -19.92
C LYS A 274 9.80 -1.47 -21.26
N GLU A 275 9.86 -2.29 -22.31
CA GLU A 275 10.33 -1.89 -23.64
C GLU A 275 9.39 -0.89 -24.31
N SER A 276 8.10 -0.96 -24.03
CA SER A 276 7.09 -0.04 -24.58
C SER A 276 6.98 1.28 -23.82
N TYR A 277 7.60 1.38 -22.63
CA TYR A 277 7.50 2.58 -21.80
C TYR A 277 8.41 3.68 -22.36
N THR A 278 7.79 4.70 -22.92
CA THR A 278 8.45 5.75 -23.67
C THR A 278 9.17 6.78 -22.80
N GLU A 279 10.17 7.50 -23.37
CA GLU A 279 10.82 8.61 -22.66
C GLU A 279 9.84 9.75 -22.33
N GLU A 280 8.79 9.94 -23.14
CA GLU A 280 7.71 10.89 -22.83
C GLU A 280 6.94 10.50 -21.59
N GLN A 281 6.57 9.21 -21.43
CA GLN A 281 5.92 8.71 -20.23
C GLN A 281 6.82 8.84 -19.00
N LYS A 282 8.10 8.49 -19.11
CA LYS A 282 9.09 8.69 -18.04
C LYS A 282 9.23 10.16 -17.65
N PHE A 283 9.17 11.07 -18.62
CA PHE A 283 9.19 12.49 -18.35
C PHE A 283 7.94 12.95 -17.60
N GLN A 284 6.76 12.47 -18.00
CA GLN A 284 5.49 12.79 -17.33
C GLN A 284 5.49 12.29 -15.88
N ASP A 285 6.00 11.10 -15.62
CA ASP A 285 6.16 10.56 -14.26
C ASP A 285 7.03 11.46 -13.37
N ARG A 286 8.19 11.91 -13.91
CA ARG A 286 9.08 12.82 -13.18
C ARG A 286 8.43 14.17 -12.88
N GLU A 287 7.64 14.70 -13.81
CA GLU A 287 6.91 15.96 -13.61
C GLU A 287 5.75 15.78 -12.62
N ALA A 288 5.08 14.63 -12.63
CA ALA A 288 4.04 14.32 -11.64
C ALA A 288 4.59 14.30 -10.21
N GLU A 289 5.78 13.69 -9.99
CA GLU A 289 6.43 13.70 -8.68
C GLU A 289 6.82 15.11 -8.22
N LYS A 290 7.37 15.95 -9.12
CA LYS A 290 7.66 17.35 -8.81
C LYS A 290 6.38 18.11 -8.46
N GLY A 291 5.30 17.87 -9.20
CA GLY A 291 3.99 18.45 -8.97
C GLY A 291 3.41 18.14 -7.57
N LEU A 292 3.78 17.00 -6.97
CA LEU A 292 3.38 16.68 -5.60
C LEU A 292 3.92 17.67 -4.58
N ALA A 293 5.19 18.05 -4.68
CA ALA A 293 5.81 19.02 -3.78
C ALA A 293 5.20 20.43 -3.94
N GLU A 294 4.89 20.83 -5.19
CA GLU A 294 4.20 22.09 -5.46
C GLU A 294 2.79 22.09 -4.86
N LEU A 295 2.07 20.97 -5.00
CA LEU A 295 0.73 20.80 -4.45
C LEU A 295 0.75 20.85 -2.92
N ALA A 296 1.67 20.13 -2.28
CA ALA A 296 1.85 20.18 -0.83
C ALA A 296 2.19 21.59 -0.34
N THR A 297 3.05 22.33 -1.08
CA THR A 297 3.37 23.73 -0.77
C THR A 297 2.13 24.61 -0.82
N LYS A 298 1.30 24.45 -1.84
CA LYS A 298 0.05 25.20 -1.99
C LYS A 298 -0.91 24.92 -0.83
N GLU A 299 -1.11 23.67 -0.48
CA GLU A 299 -1.98 23.27 0.64
C GLU A 299 -1.46 23.81 1.98
N ASN A 300 -0.15 23.77 2.23
CA ASN A 300 0.48 24.35 3.41
C ASN A 300 0.18 25.84 3.55
N ASN A 301 0.27 26.59 2.47
CA ASN A 301 0.00 28.04 2.45
C ASN A 301 -1.47 28.34 2.72
N CYS A 302 -2.41 27.58 2.18
CA CYS A 302 -3.84 27.77 2.43
C CYS A 302 -4.19 27.63 3.92
N VAL A 303 -3.63 26.63 4.62
CA VAL A 303 -3.86 26.45 6.06
C VAL A 303 -3.21 27.57 6.87
N GLY A 304 -2.07 28.11 6.42
CA GLY A 304 -1.40 29.25 7.04
C GLY A 304 -2.27 30.50 7.03
N ASP A 305 -2.88 30.81 5.90
CA ASP A 305 -3.75 31.99 5.70
C ASP A 305 -5.04 31.91 6.55
N ASP A 306 -5.65 30.72 6.64
CA ASP A 306 -6.85 30.50 7.47
C ASP A 306 -6.56 30.65 8.97
N ARG A 307 -5.36 30.33 9.45
CA ARG A 307 -4.94 30.55 10.84
C ARG A 307 -4.69 32.00 11.17
N VAL A 308 -4.18 32.77 10.21
CA VAL A 308 -3.96 34.23 10.35
C VAL A 308 -5.31 34.95 10.40
N ASN A 309 -6.28 34.53 9.61
CA ASN A 309 -7.60 35.15 9.55
C ASN A 309 -8.55 34.77 10.71
N ARG A 310 -8.18 33.80 11.54
CA ARG A 310 -8.93 33.37 12.75
C ARG A 310 -8.33 33.86 14.07
N ARG A 311 -7.30 34.71 14.02
CA ARG A 311 -6.78 35.48 15.17
C ARG A 311 -7.32 36.91 15.11
#